data_e3e2be1baa557a20565838375349d136
#
_entry.id   e3e2be1baa557a20565838375349d136
#
_cell.length_a   1.000
_cell.length_b   1.000
_cell.length_c   1.000
_cell.angle_alpha   90.00
_cell.angle_beta   90.00
_cell.angle_gamma   90.00
#
_symmetry.space_group_name_H-M   'P 1'
#
loop_
_entity.id
_entity.type
_entity.pdbx_description
1 polymer ?
#
loop_
_entity_poly.entity_id
_entity_poly.type
_entity_poly.pdbx_seq_one_letter_code
_entity_poly.pdbx_strand_id
1 'polypeptide(L)'
;MAHDLAELMVATAALHESTDNRHSPLRPWGWDSAVAERFKKMGYPTPQLPSDDSLNALRQCSERGVAHRFLRTFIQGHPSSIYIGESLIIRTIEAIAPYAERHGHILLKAPLSSSGKGLRHINNNDSVDDNCHSDGYGAKPKSTPTLSSTLKKVESWANALILRHGYLTAEPYYDKVQDFAMEFMVDATGCRFIGYSFFATDGHGRYTESLLMSDTDIEELLCAYVPREALHEIIHWTTTHHAEIIPSEWDVAQFPLFFGIDMMIVTENSRFKVHPCVEINMRMNMGIIAHELYRHYMAPTAEGTFRIARFPNNDALRRFHSEQTELYPAMFNGDRLVEGYSKLTPITHDTLHIAFIHAKRNRSTD
;
A
#
# COMPACT_ATOMS: atom_id res chain seq x y z
N MET A 1 -7.38 -16.62 -1.38
CA MET A 1 -6.33 -15.65 -0.96
C MET A 1 -6.25 -15.52 0.56
N ALA A 2 -7.27 -15.02 1.28
CA ALA A 2 -7.16 -14.85 2.74
C ALA A 2 -6.80 -16.13 3.50
N HIS A 3 -7.39 -17.27 3.13
CA HIS A 3 -7.08 -18.58 3.73
C HIS A 3 -5.64 -19.02 3.41
N ASP A 4 -5.19 -18.91 2.15
CA ASP A 4 -3.87 -19.35 1.71
C ASP A 4 -2.72 -18.52 2.32
N LEU A 5 -3.02 -17.28 2.73
CA LEU A 5 -2.06 -16.34 3.29
C LEU A 5 -2.20 -16.16 4.81
N ALA A 6 -3.14 -16.86 5.44
CA ALA A 6 -3.38 -16.73 6.89
C ALA A 6 -2.11 -17.06 7.71
N GLU A 7 -1.33 -18.04 7.28
CA GLU A 7 -0.10 -18.43 7.99
C GLU A 7 1.04 -17.42 7.82
N LEU A 8 1.03 -16.61 6.75
CA LEU A 8 1.96 -15.50 6.63
C LEU A 8 1.77 -14.51 7.79
N MET A 9 0.52 -14.27 8.20
CA MET A 9 0.19 -13.42 9.35
C MET A 9 0.63 -14.07 10.67
N VAL A 10 0.49 -15.38 10.80
CA VAL A 10 0.96 -16.14 11.98
C VAL A 10 2.49 -16.12 12.03
N ALA A 11 3.16 -16.32 10.91
CA ALA A 11 4.62 -16.29 10.85
C ALA A 11 5.17 -14.90 11.23
N THR A 12 4.57 -13.81 10.72
CA THR A 12 4.99 -12.45 11.10
C THR A 12 4.61 -12.10 12.53
N ALA A 13 3.53 -12.65 13.11
CA ALA A 13 3.18 -12.49 14.51
C ALA A 13 4.14 -13.27 15.42
N ALA A 14 4.52 -14.49 15.04
CA ALA A 14 5.49 -15.32 15.79
C ALA A 14 6.89 -14.69 15.88
N LEU A 15 7.27 -13.87 14.90
CA LEU A 15 8.53 -13.13 14.92
C LEU A 15 8.58 -12.02 16.00
N HIS A 16 7.43 -11.63 16.55
CA HIS A 16 7.30 -10.64 17.62
C HIS A 16 7.07 -11.23 19.02
N GLU A 17 6.97 -12.55 19.15
CA GLU A 17 6.66 -13.17 20.44
C GLU A 17 7.86 -13.20 21.39
N SER A 18 7.79 -12.37 22.41
CA SER A 18 8.34 -12.71 23.72
C SER A 18 7.52 -13.88 24.30
N THR A 19 8.15 -14.79 24.99
CA THR A 19 7.68 -16.11 25.44
C THR A 19 6.46 -16.14 26.39
N ASP A 20 5.70 -15.06 26.55
CA ASP A 20 4.50 -14.98 27.37
C ASP A 20 3.25 -14.64 26.55
N ASN A 21 2.70 -15.68 25.92
CA ASN A 21 1.62 -15.61 24.91
C ASN A 21 0.23 -15.23 25.43
N ARG A 22 0.04 -14.99 26.73
CA ARG A 22 -1.31 -14.76 27.30
C ARG A 22 -1.72 -13.30 27.43
N HIS A 23 -0.80 -12.36 27.18
CA HIS A 23 -1.05 -10.92 27.35
C HIS A 23 -0.59 -10.06 26.15
N SER A 24 -0.18 -10.66 25.04
CA SER A 24 0.15 -9.89 23.83
C SER A 24 -1.12 -9.26 23.24
N PRO A 25 -1.10 -7.97 22.88
CA PRO A 25 -2.26 -7.32 22.28
C PRO A 25 -2.62 -7.98 20.94
N LEU A 26 -3.92 -8.10 20.67
CA LEU A 26 -4.41 -8.60 19.39
C LEU A 26 -3.90 -7.73 18.24
N ARG A 27 -3.30 -8.34 17.25
CA ARG A 27 -2.73 -7.64 16.07
C ARG A 27 -3.29 -8.24 14.78
N PRO A 28 -4.55 -7.98 14.43
CA PRO A 28 -5.09 -8.41 13.14
C PRO A 28 -4.45 -7.64 11.99
N TRP A 29 -4.65 -8.12 10.78
CA TRP A 29 -4.28 -7.39 9.55
C TRP A 29 -4.83 -5.96 9.52
N GLY A 30 -6.04 -5.78 9.99
CA GLY A 30 -6.72 -4.51 10.17
C GLY A 30 -7.94 -4.73 11.04
N TRP A 31 -8.34 -3.69 11.75
CA TRP A 31 -9.53 -3.71 12.56
C TRP A 31 -10.75 -3.25 11.76
N ASP A 32 -11.79 -4.06 11.79
CA ASP A 32 -13.14 -3.72 11.35
C ASP A 32 -14.17 -4.50 12.19
N SER A 33 -15.46 -4.21 11.98
CA SER A 33 -16.54 -4.87 12.74
C SER A 33 -16.57 -6.39 12.51
N ALA A 34 -16.20 -6.88 11.31
CA ALA A 34 -16.18 -8.31 11.01
C ALA A 34 -15.04 -9.02 11.75
N VAL A 35 -13.87 -8.39 11.83
CA VAL A 35 -12.72 -8.87 12.59
C VAL A 35 -13.02 -8.90 14.09
N ALA A 36 -13.57 -7.82 14.63
CA ALA A 36 -13.97 -7.76 16.05
C ALA A 36 -15.00 -8.85 16.40
N GLU A 37 -16.03 -9.03 15.56
CA GLU A 37 -17.03 -10.08 15.75
C GLU A 37 -16.44 -11.50 15.64
N ARG A 38 -15.42 -11.70 14.79
CA ARG A 38 -14.70 -12.97 14.69
C ARG A 38 -13.94 -13.28 15.99
N PHE A 39 -13.23 -12.31 16.57
CA PHE A 39 -12.54 -12.49 17.85
C PHE A 39 -13.53 -12.77 18.98
N LYS A 40 -14.68 -12.10 18.99
CA LYS A 40 -15.76 -12.36 19.94
C LYS A 40 -16.26 -13.80 19.85
N LYS A 41 -16.48 -14.33 18.63
CA LYS A 41 -16.84 -15.75 18.41
C LYS A 41 -15.74 -16.73 18.82
N MET A 42 -14.49 -16.31 18.83
CA MET A 42 -13.35 -17.08 19.34
C MET A 42 -13.23 -17.04 20.87
N GLY A 43 -14.11 -16.32 21.58
CA GLY A 43 -14.17 -16.25 23.02
C GLY A 43 -13.41 -15.08 23.66
N TYR A 44 -12.93 -14.13 22.88
CA TYR A 44 -12.34 -12.90 23.44
C TYR A 44 -13.43 -12.03 24.07
N PRO A 45 -13.25 -11.58 25.33
CA PRO A 45 -14.25 -10.77 26.01
C PRO A 45 -14.36 -9.38 25.38
N THR A 46 -15.59 -8.83 25.35
CA THR A 46 -15.88 -7.52 24.75
C THR A 46 -14.97 -6.38 25.23
N PRO A 47 -14.55 -6.27 26.50
CA PRO A 47 -13.63 -5.23 26.93
C PRO A 47 -12.22 -5.32 26.33
N GLN A 48 -11.86 -6.45 25.72
CA GLN A 48 -10.60 -6.66 25.01
C GLN A 48 -10.71 -6.41 23.49
N LEU A 49 -11.84 -5.89 23.01
CA LEU A 49 -12.10 -5.59 21.62
C LEU A 49 -12.44 -4.11 21.45
N PRO A 50 -12.10 -3.49 20.31
CA PRO A 50 -12.50 -2.12 20.02
C PRO A 50 -14.03 -1.97 19.99
N SER A 51 -14.52 -0.83 20.46
CA SER A 51 -15.96 -0.50 20.39
C SER A 51 -16.39 -0.23 18.94
N ASP A 52 -17.71 -0.32 18.68
CA ASP A 52 -18.25 0.01 17.36
C ASP A 52 -17.97 1.46 16.97
N ASP A 53 -17.99 2.39 17.91
CA ASP A 53 -17.66 3.81 17.66
C ASP A 53 -16.19 3.96 17.26
N SER A 54 -15.26 3.29 17.96
CA SER A 54 -13.84 3.28 17.61
C SER A 54 -13.62 2.68 16.22
N LEU A 55 -14.27 1.56 15.90
CA LEU A 55 -14.18 0.91 14.59
C LEU A 55 -14.73 1.79 13.46
N ASN A 56 -15.83 2.50 13.70
CA ASN A 56 -16.40 3.44 12.74
C ASN A 56 -15.47 4.65 12.53
N ALA A 57 -14.89 5.20 13.59
CA ALA A 57 -13.92 6.29 13.51
C ALA A 57 -12.65 5.86 12.74
N LEU A 58 -12.11 4.68 13.03
CA LEU A 58 -10.96 4.12 12.30
C LEU A 58 -11.26 3.92 10.81
N ARG A 59 -12.46 3.44 10.49
CA ARG A 59 -12.91 3.30 9.10
C ARG A 59 -12.94 4.66 8.37
N GLN A 60 -13.44 5.72 9.02
CA GLN A 60 -13.44 7.07 8.45
C GLN A 60 -12.01 7.59 8.22
N CYS A 61 -11.08 7.28 9.13
CA CYS A 61 -9.67 7.63 8.97
C CYS A 61 -8.96 6.84 7.87
N SER A 62 -9.53 5.74 7.42
CA SER A 62 -9.04 4.98 6.26
C SER A 62 -9.52 5.54 4.91
N GLU A 63 -10.34 6.59 4.91
CA GLU A 63 -10.81 7.21 3.67
C GLU A 63 -9.78 8.17 3.07
N ARG A 64 -9.77 8.28 1.74
CA ARG A 64 -8.84 9.17 1.00
C ARG A 64 -8.98 10.66 1.37
N GLY A 65 -10.09 11.05 1.98
CA GLY A 65 -10.25 12.40 2.54
C GLY A 65 -9.22 12.72 3.62
N VAL A 66 -8.73 11.72 4.37
CA VAL A 66 -7.65 11.90 5.36
C VAL A 66 -6.32 12.12 4.65
N ALA A 67 -6.00 11.31 3.66
CA ALA A 67 -4.79 11.48 2.84
C ALA A 67 -4.78 12.87 2.14
N HIS A 68 -5.94 13.31 1.62
CA HIS A 68 -6.10 14.67 1.09
C HIS A 68 -5.75 15.76 2.12
N ARG A 69 -6.28 15.67 3.34
CA ARG A 69 -5.98 16.66 4.40
C ARG A 69 -4.51 16.63 4.78
N PHE A 70 -3.95 15.45 5.03
CA PHE A 70 -2.54 15.26 5.35
C PHE A 70 -1.63 15.87 4.28
N LEU A 71 -1.84 15.49 3.01
CA LEU A 71 -1.08 16.04 1.87
C LEU A 71 -1.13 17.56 1.83
N ARG A 72 -2.34 18.13 1.92
CA ARG A 72 -2.52 19.58 1.88
C ARG A 72 -1.81 20.30 3.02
N THR A 73 -1.96 19.79 4.24
CA THR A 73 -1.34 20.40 5.42
C THR A 73 0.18 20.30 5.35
N PHE A 74 0.69 19.13 4.92
CA PHE A 74 2.13 18.95 4.72
C PHE A 74 2.70 19.92 3.68
N ILE A 75 2.12 20.01 2.49
CA ILE A 75 2.60 20.90 1.40
C ILE A 75 2.53 22.37 1.82
N GLN A 76 1.49 22.79 2.55
CA GLN A 76 1.37 24.15 3.06
C GLN A 76 2.43 24.49 4.12
N GLY A 77 2.78 23.53 4.98
CA GLY A 77 3.80 23.68 6.01
C GLY A 77 5.23 23.60 5.48
N HIS A 78 5.43 23.01 4.30
CA HIS A 78 6.75 22.76 3.70
C HIS A 78 6.82 23.31 2.27
N PRO A 79 6.91 24.64 2.08
CA PRO A 79 6.89 25.29 0.77
C PRO A 79 8.19 25.09 -0.01
N SER A 80 8.65 23.84 -0.15
CA SER A 80 9.86 23.47 -0.88
C SER A 80 9.51 22.95 -2.27
N SER A 81 10.34 23.27 -3.27
CA SER A 81 10.16 22.79 -4.63
C SER A 81 10.43 21.29 -4.81
N ILE A 82 10.93 20.61 -3.77
CA ILE A 82 11.16 19.17 -3.76
C ILE A 82 9.85 18.38 -3.58
N TYR A 83 8.85 18.99 -2.93
CA TYR A 83 7.55 18.36 -2.72
C TYR A 83 6.57 18.73 -3.82
N ILE A 84 5.75 17.78 -4.17
CA ILE A 84 4.64 17.95 -5.11
C ILE A 84 3.44 17.15 -4.59
N GLY A 85 2.27 17.57 -4.96
CA GLY A 85 1.03 16.87 -4.66
C GLY A 85 -0.13 17.84 -4.55
N GLU A 86 -1.16 17.54 -5.30
CA GLU A 86 -2.43 18.26 -5.24
C GLU A 86 -3.55 17.21 -5.20
N SER A 87 -4.50 17.44 -4.33
CA SER A 87 -5.72 16.63 -4.27
C SER A 87 -6.91 17.56 -4.05
N LEU A 88 -8.05 17.26 -4.67
CA LEU A 88 -9.28 18.01 -4.56
C LEU A 88 -10.41 17.10 -4.10
N ILE A 89 -11.19 17.56 -3.13
CA ILE A 89 -12.47 16.92 -2.75
C ILE A 89 -13.54 17.35 -3.74
N ILE A 90 -14.08 16.40 -4.50
CA ILE A 90 -15.17 16.56 -5.45
C ILE A 90 -16.49 16.17 -4.81
N ARG A 91 -17.41 17.09 -4.68
CA ARG A 91 -18.76 16.87 -4.10
C ARG A 91 -19.89 16.95 -5.10
N THR A 92 -19.61 17.46 -6.31
CA THR A 92 -20.57 17.53 -7.42
C THR A 92 -19.85 17.17 -8.73
N ILE A 93 -20.60 16.65 -9.70
CA ILE A 93 -20.05 16.25 -11.00
C ILE A 93 -19.48 17.44 -11.77
N GLU A 94 -20.11 18.58 -11.64
CA GLU A 94 -19.74 19.83 -12.35
C GLU A 94 -18.33 20.29 -11.97
N ALA A 95 -17.83 19.93 -10.78
CA ALA A 95 -16.49 20.28 -10.33
C ALA A 95 -15.37 19.46 -11.03
N ILE A 96 -15.70 18.36 -11.70
CA ILE A 96 -14.71 17.48 -12.36
C ILE A 96 -14.15 18.16 -13.62
N ALA A 97 -15.02 18.73 -14.47
CA ALA A 97 -14.60 19.29 -15.76
C ALA A 97 -13.57 20.42 -15.62
N PRO A 98 -13.78 21.46 -14.79
CA PRO A 98 -12.80 22.54 -14.61
C PRO A 98 -11.44 22.04 -14.07
N TYR A 99 -11.46 21.01 -13.22
CA TYR A 99 -10.25 20.41 -12.70
C TYR A 99 -9.49 19.64 -13.78
N ALA A 100 -10.20 18.86 -14.60
CA ALA A 100 -9.63 18.14 -15.74
C ALA A 100 -9.09 19.09 -16.83
N GLU A 101 -9.78 20.20 -17.09
CA GLU A 101 -9.31 21.23 -18.03
C GLU A 101 -7.99 21.87 -17.56
N ARG A 102 -7.86 22.15 -16.25
CA ARG A 102 -6.65 22.76 -15.68
C ARG A 102 -5.44 21.86 -15.76
N HIS A 103 -5.61 20.54 -15.52
CA HIS A 103 -4.50 19.60 -15.39
C HIS A 103 -4.26 18.71 -16.62
N GLY A 104 -5.17 18.70 -17.58
CA GLY A 104 -5.09 17.89 -18.79
C GLY A 104 -5.36 16.40 -18.54
N HIS A 105 -4.66 15.77 -17.63
CA HIS A 105 -4.85 14.38 -17.20
C HIS A 105 -5.02 14.32 -15.68
N ILE A 106 -6.12 13.73 -15.22
CA ILE A 106 -6.43 13.58 -13.80
C ILE A 106 -6.83 12.15 -13.45
N LEU A 107 -6.70 11.83 -12.18
CA LEU A 107 -7.12 10.57 -11.59
C LEU A 107 -8.22 10.82 -10.56
N LEU A 108 -9.42 10.27 -10.83
CA LEU A 108 -10.52 10.26 -9.86
C LEU A 108 -10.39 9.01 -8.98
N LYS A 109 -10.56 9.18 -7.67
CA LYS A 109 -10.39 8.10 -6.69
C LYS A 109 -11.62 7.99 -5.79
N ALA A 110 -12.14 6.76 -5.62
CA ALA A 110 -13.19 6.48 -4.64
C ALA A 110 -12.65 6.68 -3.22
N PRO A 111 -13.49 7.18 -2.25
CA PRO A 111 -13.06 7.40 -0.87
C PRO A 111 -12.47 6.16 -0.19
N LEU A 112 -13.06 5.00 -0.46
CA LEU A 112 -12.60 3.69 -0.01
C LEU A 112 -12.53 2.76 -1.21
N SER A 113 -11.34 2.24 -1.48
CA SER A 113 -11.11 1.22 -2.51
C SER A 113 -9.85 0.44 -2.21
N SER A 114 -9.71 -0.72 -2.83
CA SER A 114 -8.51 -1.55 -2.74
C SER A 114 -8.05 -1.99 -4.13
N SER A 115 -6.74 -2.19 -4.27
CA SER A 115 -6.14 -2.80 -5.45
C SER A 115 -6.52 -2.12 -6.78
N GLY A 116 -6.54 -0.79 -6.82
CA GLY A 116 -6.79 0.01 -8.02
C GLY A 116 -8.24 0.04 -8.54
N LYS A 117 -9.17 -0.73 -7.94
CA LYS A 117 -10.57 -0.85 -8.43
C LYS A 117 -11.37 0.45 -8.37
N GLY A 118 -11.01 1.37 -7.48
CA GLY A 118 -11.69 2.65 -7.28
C GLY A 118 -11.06 3.82 -8.03
N LEU A 119 -10.32 3.58 -9.09
CA LEU A 119 -9.61 4.60 -9.86
C LEU A 119 -10.26 4.78 -11.24
N ARG A 120 -10.36 6.04 -11.70
CA ARG A 120 -10.78 6.39 -13.07
C ARG A 120 -9.92 7.51 -13.61
N HIS A 121 -9.36 7.29 -14.79
CA HIS A 121 -8.58 8.30 -15.51
C HIS A 121 -9.49 9.19 -16.34
N ILE A 122 -9.19 10.49 -16.36
CA ILE A 122 -9.74 11.45 -17.30
C ILE A 122 -8.56 12.13 -17.97
N ASN A 123 -8.41 11.90 -19.26
CA ASN A 123 -7.39 12.53 -20.08
C ASN A 123 -8.07 13.35 -21.18
N ASN A 124 -7.70 14.63 -21.29
CA ASN A 124 -8.26 15.52 -22.31
C ASN A 124 -7.70 15.25 -23.71
N ASN A 125 -6.58 14.55 -23.81
CA ASN A 125 -5.82 14.37 -25.05
C ASN A 125 -5.92 12.95 -25.64
N ASP A 126 -6.47 11.97 -24.92
CA ASP A 126 -6.46 10.57 -25.36
C ASP A 126 -7.84 9.94 -25.51
N SER A 127 -7.91 9.03 -26.48
CA SER A 127 -8.87 7.95 -26.50
C SER A 127 -8.77 7.16 -25.20
N VAL A 128 -9.87 7.02 -24.49
CA VAL A 128 -9.97 6.21 -23.28
C VAL A 128 -9.30 4.86 -23.52
N ASP A 129 -8.21 4.59 -22.80
CA ASP A 129 -7.70 3.24 -22.62
C ASP A 129 -8.70 2.47 -21.76
N ASP A 130 -9.73 1.94 -22.42
CA ASP A 130 -10.58 0.88 -21.87
C ASP A 130 -9.79 -0.44 -21.88
N ASN A 131 -8.75 -0.54 -21.07
CA ASN A 131 -8.07 -1.81 -20.78
C ASN A 131 -8.85 -2.61 -19.74
N CYS A 132 -10.09 -2.96 -20.09
CA CYS A 132 -10.83 -4.09 -19.54
C CYS A 132 -11.19 -5.01 -20.71
N HIS A 133 -10.30 -5.99 -20.98
CA HIS A 133 -10.53 -7.20 -21.77
C HIS A 133 -11.42 -7.10 -23.05
N SER A 134 -10.79 -7.18 -24.20
CA SER A 134 -11.27 -8.09 -25.28
C SER A 134 -10.17 -8.26 -26.34
N ASP A 135 -9.72 -9.49 -26.51
CA ASP A 135 -9.02 -9.97 -27.68
C ASP A 135 -9.95 -9.77 -28.91
N GLY A 136 -9.46 -9.02 -29.91
CA GLY A 136 -10.25 -8.87 -31.14
C GLY A 136 -9.62 -7.94 -32.16
N TYR A 137 -9.15 -8.53 -33.24
CA TYR A 137 -8.62 -7.92 -34.45
C TYR A 137 -9.56 -6.87 -35.08
N GLY A 138 -9.00 -5.72 -35.46
CA GLY A 138 -9.55 -4.91 -36.54
C GLY A 138 -10.55 -3.82 -36.14
N ALA A 139 -10.12 -2.71 -35.53
CA ALA A 139 -10.92 -1.50 -35.39
C ALA A 139 -10.32 -0.32 -36.16
N LYS A 140 -11.15 0.33 -36.98
CA LYS A 140 -10.86 1.61 -37.64
C LYS A 140 -10.56 2.70 -36.60
N PRO A 141 -9.76 3.73 -36.89
CA PRO A 141 -9.50 4.82 -35.95
C PRO A 141 -10.81 5.49 -35.56
N LYS A 142 -11.22 5.31 -34.31
CA LYS A 142 -12.36 6.04 -33.73
C LYS A 142 -11.94 7.49 -33.51
N SER A 143 -12.82 8.42 -33.76
CA SER A 143 -12.65 9.85 -33.48
C SER A 143 -12.14 10.05 -32.05
N THR A 144 -11.14 10.93 -31.85
CA THR A 144 -10.60 11.31 -30.54
C THR A 144 -11.75 11.67 -29.60
N PRO A 145 -11.90 11.02 -28.45
CA PRO A 145 -12.99 11.37 -27.52
C PRO A 145 -12.77 12.76 -26.98
N THR A 146 -13.84 13.52 -26.94
CA THR A 146 -13.87 14.85 -26.30
C THR A 146 -13.96 14.66 -24.78
N LEU A 147 -13.47 15.63 -23.99
CA LEU A 147 -13.63 15.66 -22.52
C LEU A 147 -15.08 15.37 -22.11
N SER A 148 -16.06 15.93 -22.81
CA SER A 148 -17.49 15.69 -22.59
C SER A 148 -17.88 14.21 -22.73
N SER A 149 -17.30 13.48 -23.69
CA SER A 149 -17.59 12.05 -23.86
C SER A 149 -16.94 11.18 -22.78
N THR A 150 -15.78 11.58 -22.29
CA THR A 150 -15.06 10.92 -21.19
C THR A 150 -15.79 11.15 -19.86
N LEU A 151 -16.22 12.36 -19.58
CA LEU A 151 -17.02 12.69 -18.41
C LEU A 151 -18.31 11.88 -18.33
N LYS A 152 -19.04 11.72 -19.44
CA LYS A 152 -20.26 10.89 -19.48
C LYS A 152 -20.01 9.43 -19.06
N LYS A 153 -18.84 8.86 -19.36
CA LYS A 153 -18.52 7.48 -18.98
C LYS A 153 -18.29 7.31 -17.47
N VAL A 154 -17.77 8.33 -16.79
CA VAL A 154 -17.50 8.29 -15.34
C VAL A 154 -18.63 8.87 -14.51
N GLU A 155 -19.57 9.59 -15.11
CA GLU A 155 -20.65 10.33 -14.44
C GLU A 155 -21.48 9.45 -13.51
N SER A 156 -21.99 8.33 -14.00
CA SER A 156 -22.80 7.40 -13.20
C SER A 156 -22.03 6.85 -11.99
N TRP A 157 -20.76 6.47 -12.18
CA TRP A 157 -19.89 5.99 -11.13
C TRP A 157 -19.57 7.09 -10.11
N ALA A 158 -19.26 8.29 -10.56
CA ALA A 158 -18.95 9.41 -9.68
C ALA A 158 -20.16 9.86 -8.87
N ASN A 159 -21.35 9.94 -9.51
CA ASN A 159 -22.62 10.22 -8.83
C ASN A 159 -22.93 9.20 -7.75
N ALA A 160 -22.76 7.90 -8.04
CA ALA A 160 -22.97 6.85 -7.05
C ALA A 160 -22.05 6.98 -5.83
N LEU A 161 -20.79 7.39 -6.04
CA LEU A 161 -19.84 7.63 -4.95
C LEU A 161 -20.21 8.87 -4.13
N ILE A 162 -20.53 9.99 -4.80
CA ILE A 162 -20.94 11.23 -4.13
C ILE A 162 -22.21 10.99 -3.31
N LEU A 163 -23.18 10.27 -3.86
CA LEU A 163 -24.40 9.93 -3.14
C LEU A 163 -24.12 9.05 -1.91
N ARG A 164 -23.21 8.07 -2.04
CA ARG A 164 -22.91 7.10 -0.98
C ARG A 164 -21.95 7.62 0.10
N HIS A 165 -20.93 8.38 -0.29
CA HIS A 165 -19.83 8.82 0.57
C HIS A 165 -19.78 10.34 0.78
N GLY A 166 -20.61 11.10 0.06
CA GLY A 166 -20.59 12.56 0.09
C GLY A 166 -19.52 13.20 -0.80
N TYR A 167 -18.57 12.43 -1.32
CA TYR A 167 -17.46 12.93 -2.12
C TYR A 167 -16.72 11.83 -2.87
N LEU A 168 -15.83 12.24 -3.77
CA LEU A 168 -14.66 11.50 -4.26
C LEU A 168 -13.45 12.44 -4.27
N THR A 169 -12.24 11.94 -4.51
CA THR A 169 -11.05 12.79 -4.68
C THR A 169 -10.59 12.81 -6.12
N ALA A 170 -10.01 13.93 -6.54
CA ALA A 170 -9.35 14.10 -7.83
C ALA A 170 -7.92 14.58 -7.63
N GLU A 171 -6.99 14.05 -8.42
CA GLU A 171 -5.57 14.38 -8.37
C GLU A 171 -5.04 14.55 -9.80
N PRO A 172 -4.03 15.41 -10.06
CA PRO A 172 -3.31 15.40 -11.31
C PRO A 172 -2.66 14.02 -11.51
N TYR A 173 -2.58 13.58 -12.75
CA TYR A 173 -1.81 12.39 -13.09
C TYR A 173 -0.34 12.78 -13.24
N TYR A 174 0.50 12.24 -12.35
CA TYR A 174 1.92 12.54 -12.31
C TYR A 174 2.74 11.54 -13.12
N ASP A 175 3.85 11.99 -13.69
CA ASP A 175 4.85 11.12 -14.34
C ASP A 175 5.68 10.40 -13.27
N LYS A 176 5.15 9.24 -12.86
CA LYS A 176 5.68 8.44 -11.77
C LYS A 176 6.97 7.73 -12.19
N VAL A 177 7.99 7.85 -11.36
CA VAL A 177 9.29 7.17 -11.50
C VAL A 177 9.37 5.95 -10.58
N GLN A 178 8.97 6.12 -9.31
CA GLN A 178 9.09 5.08 -8.29
C GLN A 178 8.00 5.17 -7.23
N ASP A 179 7.39 4.03 -6.90
CA ASP A 179 6.53 3.88 -5.73
C ASP A 179 7.37 3.48 -4.51
N PHE A 180 7.05 4.07 -3.37
CA PHE A 180 7.58 3.65 -2.07
C PHE A 180 6.56 3.97 -0.98
N ALA A 181 6.79 3.47 0.23
CA ALA A 181 5.98 3.85 1.38
C ALA A 181 6.88 4.07 2.60
N MET A 182 6.37 4.81 3.56
CA MET A 182 6.89 4.90 4.91
C MET A 182 5.90 4.24 5.86
N GLU A 183 6.44 3.33 6.68
CA GLU A 183 5.64 2.51 7.58
C GLU A 183 5.78 3.01 9.02
N PHE A 184 4.66 3.04 9.73
CA PHE A 184 4.58 3.59 11.08
C PHE A 184 3.82 2.68 12.02
N MET A 185 4.10 2.81 13.30
CA MET A 185 3.32 2.21 14.38
C MET A 185 2.99 3.27 15.43
N VAL A 186 1.76 3.21 15.93
CA VAL A 186 1.29 4.04 17.05
C VAL A 186 0.86 3.14 18.19
N ASP A 187 1.36 3.44 19.38
CA ASP A 187 1.00 2.79 20.65
C ASP A 187 1.01 3.82 21.80
N ALA A 188 0.93 3.34 23.04
CA ALA A 188 0.96 4.18 24.24
C ALA A 188 2.21 5.08 24.35
N THR A 189 3.30 4.76 23.66
CA THR A 189 4.54 5.53 23.67
C THR A 189 4.58 6.63 22.61
N GLY A 190 3.60 6.63 21.69
CA GLY A 190 3.47 7.59 20.59
C GLY A 190 3.62 6.96 19.22
N CYS A 191 3.82 7.80 18.21
CA CYS A 191 4.05 7.38 16.83
C CYS A 191 5.54 7.22 16.54
N ARG A 192 5.92 6.11 15.95
CA ARG A 192 7.28 5.86 15.50
C ARG A 192 7.33 5.38 14.06
N PHE A 193 8.33 5.80 13.33
CA PHE A 193 8.71 5.24 12.05
C PHE A 193 9.24 3.82 12.24
N ILE A 194 8.78 2.88 11.41
CA ILE A 194 9.20 1.47 11.48
C ILE A 194 10.23 1.18 10.40
N GLY A 195 10.03 1.70 9.21
CA GLY A 195 10.91 1.46 8.08
C GLY A 195 10.33 1.95 6.75
N TYR A 196 11.13 1.84 5.72
CA TYR A 196 10.73 2.09 4.34
C TYR A 196 10.18 0.82 3.70
N SER A 197 9.28 0.99 2.76
CA SER A 197 8.84 -0.04 1.83
C SER A 197 9.12 0.43 0.40
N PHE A 198 9.93 -0.34 -0.32
CA PHE A 198 10.20 -0.09 -1.72
C PHE A 198 9.54 -1.20 -2.53
N PHE A 199 8.55 -0.85 -3.34
CA PHE A 199 7.72 -1.83 -4.02
C PHE A 199 7.49 -1.47 -5.49
N ALA A 200 7.06 -2.47 -6.25
CA ALA A 200 6.67 -2.30 -7.63
C ALA A 200 5.17 -2.49 -7.80
N THR A 201 4.60 -1.75 -8.74
CA THR A 201 3.22 -1.91 -9.20
C THR A 201 3.19 -2.21 -10.69
N ASP A 202 2.16 -2.95 -11.14
CA ASP A 202 1.93 -3.15 -12.58
C ASP A 202 1.34 -1.89 -13.24
N GLY A 203 1.13 -1.93 -14.56
CA GLY A 203 0.56 -0.84 -15.33
C GLY A 203 -0.87 -0.42 -14.90
N HIS A 204 -1.51 -1.19 -14.02
CA HIS A 204 -2.81 -0.90 -13.43
C HIS A 204 -2.71 -0.41 -11.97
N GLY A 205 -1.50 -0.15 -11.47
CA GLY A 205 -1.25 0.25 -10.08
C GLY A 205 -1.47 -0.87 -9.07
N ARG A 206 -1.46 -2.16 -9.48
CA ARG A 206 -1.58 -3.29 -8.56
C ARG A 206 -0.20 -3.70 -8.07
N TYR A 207 -0.07 -3.90 -6.78
CA TYR A 207 1.15 -4.42 -6.15
C TYR A 207 1.63 -5.73 -6.81
N THR A 208 2.93 -5.81 -7.09
CA THR A 208 3.59 -6.99 -7.67
C THR A 208 4.62 -7.60 -6.75
N GLU A 209 5.46 -6.78 -6.13
CA GLU A 209 6.53 -7.23 -5.23
C GLU A 209 7.01 -6.12 -4.30
N SER A 210 7.63 -6.50 -3.18
CA SER A 210 8.44 -5.61 -2.33
C SER A 210 9.89 -6.04 -2.34
N LEU A 211 10.80 -5.07 -2.28
CA LEU A 211 12.20 -5.34 -2.01
C LEU A 211 12.38 -5.70 -0.52
N LEU A 212 13.26 -6.64 -0.27
CA LEU A 212 13.74 -7.02 1.05
C LEU A 212 15.18 -6.54 1.18
N MET A 213 15.35 -5.39 1.81
CA MET A 213 16.64 -4.71 2.01
C MET A 213 16.63 -3.99 3.37
N SER A 214 17.80 -3.54 3.83
CA SER A 214 17.86 -2.68 5.01
C SER A 214 17.22 -1.33 4.74
N ASP A 215 16.69 -0.67 5.79
CA ASP A 215 16.17 0.70 5.67
C ASP A 215 17.24 1.67 5.16
N THR A 216 18.50 1.47 5.55
CA THR A 216 19.63 2.26 5.06
C THR A 216 19.80 2.11 3.55
N ASP A 217 19.78 0.88 3.03
CA ASP A 217 19.93 0.63 1.60
C ASP A 217 18.74 1.18 0.80
N ILE A 218 17.51 1.04 1.32
CA ILE A 218 16.31 1.62 0.68
C ILE A 218 16.39 3.14 0.67
N GLU A 219 16.80 3.76 1.79
CA GLU A 219 16.97 5.21 1.85
C GLU A 219 18.03 5.68 0.86
N GLU A 220 19.15 4.96 0.68
CA GLU A 220 20.16 5.27 -0.32
C GLU A 220 19.61 5.19 -1.75
N LEU A 221 18.78 4.20 -2.06
CA LEU A 221 18.08 4.13 -3.35
C LEU A 221 17.18 5.34 -3.59
N LEU A 222 16.46 5.80 -2.56
CA LEU A 222 15.60 6.98 -2.64
C LEU A 222 16.42 8.27 -2.76
N CYS A 223 17.59 8.32 -2.11
CA CYS A 223 18.51 9.46 -2.17
C CYS A 223 19.14 9.65 -3.56
N ALA A 224 19.05 8.67 -4.45
CA ALA A 224 19.38 8.86 -5.87
C ALA A 224 18.43 9.84 -6.59
N TYR A 225 17.26 10.08 -6.02
CA TYR A 225 16.21 10.95 -6.60
C TYR A 225 16.01 12.24 -5.80
N VAL A 226 15.98 12.16 -4.47
CA VAL A 226 15.62 13.29 -3.60
C VAL A 226 16.58 13.39 -2.40
N PRO A 227 16.80 14.59 -1.84
CA PRO A 227 17.66 14.75 -0.65
C PRO A 227 17.13 13.92 0.54
N ARG A 228 18.06 13.36 1.33
CA ARG A 228 17.77 12.60 2.57
C ARG A 228 16.94 13.43 3.55
N GLU A 229 17.24 14.70 3.65
CA GLU A 229 16.55 15.65 4.51
C GLU A 229 15.05 15.73 4.20
N ALA A 230 14.68 15.62 2.90
CA ALA A 230 13.28 15.63 2.51
C ALA A 230 12.55 14.37 3.01
N LEU A 231 13.20 13.21 3.01
CA LEU A 231 12.63 11.96 3.56
C LEU A 231 12.46 12.08 5.08
N HIS A 232 13.48 12.57 5.77
CA HIS A 232 13.45 12.75 7.23
C HIS A 232 12.43 13.81 7.68
N GLU A 233 12.21 14.85 6.88
CA GLU A 233 11.18 15.86 7.14
C GLU A 233 9.77 15.26 7.10
N ILE A 234 9.49 14.36 6.13
CA ILE A 234 8.22 13.62 6.06
C ILE A 234 8.06 12.70 7.29
N ILE A 235 9.10 11.96 7.68
CA ILE A 235 9.07 11.11 8.87
C ILE A 235 8.78 11.95 10.12
N HIS A 236 9.51 13.05 10.32
CA HIS A 236 9.32 13.94 11.47
C HIS A 236 7.91 14.52 11.50
N TRP A 237 7.42 15.03 10.36
CA TRP A 237 6.06 15.54 10.25
C TRP A 237 5.03 14.48 10.63
N THR A 238 5.12 13.29 10.05
CA THR A 238 4.17 12.20 10.29
C THR A 238 4.15 11.80 11.77
N THR A 239 5.32 11.64 12.38
CA THR A 239 5.42 11.23 13.80
C THR A 239 4.91 12.27 14.76
N THR A 240 5.01 13.57 14.43
CA THR A 240 4.53 14.68 15.28
C THR A 240 3.06 15.02 15.04
N HIS A 241 2.52 14.76 13.83
CA HIS A 241 1.14 15.09 13.45
C HIS A 241 0.24 13.88 13.27
N HIS A 242 0.63 12.70 13.78
CA HIS A 242 -0.15 11.47 13.65
C HIS A 242 -1.58 11.57 14.22
N ALA A 243 -1.83 12.47 15.17
CA ALA A 243 -3.17 12.74 15.70
C ALA A 243 -4.16 13.29 14.65
N GLU A 244 -3.66 13.82 13.51
CA GLU A 244 -4.51 14.20 12.37
C GLU A 244 -4.97 12.98 11.54
N ILE A 245 -4.29 11.85 11.72
CA ILE A 245 -4.54 10.59 11.00
C ILE A 245 -5.30 9.59 11.87
N ILE A 246 -4.89 9.46 13.15
CA ILE A 246 -5.47 8.51 14.10
C ILE A 246 -6.68 9.14 14.77
N PRO A 247 -7.86 8.49 14.80
CA PRO A 247 -9.03 9.05 15.45
C PRO A 247 -8.85 9.08 16.98
N SER A 248 -9.35 10.14 17.61
CA SER A 248 -9.30 10.31 19.07
C SER A 248 -10.07 9.24 19.84
N GLU A 249 -11.05 8.60 19.20
CA GLU A 249 -11.88 7.51 19.73
C GLU A 249 -11.13 6.17 19.76
N TRP A 250 -9.93 6.09 19.16
CA TRP A 250 -9.15 4.88 19.11
C TRP A 250 -8.15 4.82 20.28
N ASP A 251 -8.30 3.84 21.14
CA ASP A 251 -7.35 3.60 22.25
C ASP A 251 -6.09 2.89 21.75
N VAL A 252 -5.07 3.68 21.36
CA VAL A 252 -3.79 3.16 20.87
C VAL A 252 -2.99 2.41 21.95
N ALA A 253 -3.28 2.62 23.23
CA ALA A 253 -2.60 1.91 24.31
C ALA A 253 -3.12 0.47 24.41
N GLN A 254 -4.40 0.27 24.21
CA GLN A 254 -5.02 -1.05 24.18
C GLN A 254 -4.88 -1.73 22.82
N PHE A 255 -5.02 -0.96 21.72
CA PHE A 255 -5.01 -1.44 20.34
C PHE A 255 -3.95 -0.70 19.51
N PRO A 256 -2.68 -1.10 19.63
CA PRO A 256 -1.63 -0.51 18.77
C PRO A 256 -1.99 -0.63 17.31
N LEU A 257 -1.74 0.44 16.54
CA LEU A 257 -2.04 0.52 15.11
C LEU A 257 -0.76 0.56 14.29
N PHE A 258 -0.76 -0.21 13.22
CA PHE A 258 0.15 -0.02 12.11
C PHE A 258 -0.53 0.81 11.02
N PHE A 259 0.22 1.68 10.38
CA PHE A 259 -0.21 2.33 9.15
C PHE A 259 0.96 2.60 8.22
N GLY A 260 0.67 2.61 6.92
CA GLY A 260 1.64 2.98 5.89
C GLY A 260 1.15 4.19 5.11
N ILE A 261 2.05 5.05 4.71
CA ILE A 261 1.77 6.15 3.79
C ILE A 261 2.44 5.83 2.47
N ASP A 262 1.62 5.53 1.46
CA ASP A 262 2.10 5.33 0.09
C ASP A 262 2.52 6.67 -0.50
N MET A 263 3.68 6.70 -1.10
CA MET A 263 4.36 7.85 -1.68
C MET A 263 4.86 7.52 -3.07
N MET A 264 5.26 8.52 -3.82
CA MET A 264 5.92 8.29 -5.10
C MET A 264 6.97 9.36 -5.40
N ILE A 265 8.03 8.94 -6.08
CA ILE A 265 8.92 9.85 -6.79
C ILE A 265 8.31 10.10 -8.16
N VAL A 266 8.29 11.35 -8.56
CA VAL A 266 7.78 11.78 -9.87
C VAL A 266 8.80 12.65 -10.58
N THR A 267 8.68 12.74 -11.91
CA THR A 267 9.43 13.73 -12.71
C THR A 267 8.52 14.91 -13.04
N GLU A 268 9.01 16.11 -12.78
CA GLU A 268 8.37 17.34 -13.24
C GLU A 268 9.45 18.32 -13.75
N ASN A 269 9.31 18.79 -14.98
CA ASN A 269 10.29 19.68 -15.63
C ASN A 269 11.74 19.16 -15.52
N SER A 270 11.93 17.86 -15.80
CA SER A 270 13.24 17.15 -15.72
C SER A 270 13.88 17.16 -14.33
N ARG A 271 13.09 17.35 -13.27
CA ARG A 271 13.54 17.25 -11.88
C ARG A 271 12.72 16.21 -11.13
N PHE A 272 13.38 15.49 -10.27
CA PHE A 272 12.70 14.56 -9.37
C PHE A 272 12.06 15.33 -8.21
N LYS A 273 10.86 14.89 -7.84
CA LYS A 273 10.10 15.40 -6.70
C LYS A 273 9.46 14.26 -5.94
N VAL A 274 9.18 14.49 -4.67
CA VAL A 274 8.44 13.53 -3.84
C VAL A 274 6.99 13.97 -3.71
N HIS A 275 6.07 13.02 -3.95
CA HIS A 275 4.66 13.16 -3.56
C HIS A 275 4.50 12.47 -2.19
N PRO A 276 4.34 13.23 -1.09
CA PRO A 276 4.51 12.71 0.26
C PRO A 276 3.31 11.93 0.80
N CYS A 277 2.19 11.87 0.07
CA CYS A 277 1.03 11.10 0.50
C CYS A 277 0.07 10.83 -0.68
N VAL A 278 0.14 9.65 -1.25
CA VAL A 278 -0.78 9.14 -2.29
C VAL A 278 -2.00 8.47 -1.66
N GLU A 279 -1.77 7.70 -0.59
CA GLU A 279 -2.78 6.94 0.16
C GLU A 279 -2.26 6.64 1.58
N ILE A 280 -3.17 6.57 2.54
CA ILE A 280 -2.86 6.12 3.91
C ILE A 280 -3.54 4.77 4.13
N ASN A 281 -2.75 3.76 4.42
CA ASN A 281 -3.19 2.39 4.69
C ASN A 281 -3.26 2.16 6.20
N MET A 282 -4.44 2.36 6.82
CA MET A 282 -4.64 2.28 8.27
C MET A 282 -4.78 0.81 8.74
N ARG A 283 -3.76 0.02 8.49
CA ARG A 283 -3.70 -1.43 8.77
C ARG A 283 -2.29 -1.95 8.52
N MET A 284 -2.05 -3.22 8.91
CA MET A 284 -0.93 -3.96 8.35
C MET A 284 -0.99 -3.92 6.81
N ASN A 285 0.15 -3.83 6.18
CA ASN A 285 0.27 -3.80 4.72
C ASN A 285 1.47 -4.63 4.25
N MET A 286 1.67 -4.71 2.94
CA MET A 286 2.74 -5.53 2.36
C MET A 286 4.14 -4.98 2.68
N GLY A 287 4.26 -3.67 2.88
CA GLY A 287 5.52 -3.03 3.26
C GLY A 287 5.96 -3.42 4.67
N ILE A 288 5.04 -3.39 5.64
CA ILE A 288 5.31 -3.82 7.01
C ILE A 288 5.73 -5.30 7.03
N ILE A 289 5.04 -6.16 6.26
CA ILE A 289 5.44 -7.58 6.14
C ILE A 289 6.84 -7.71 5.54
N ALA A 290 7.14 -6.98 4.48
CA ALA A 290 8.45 -7.02 3.83
C ALA A 290 9.55 -6.58 4.81
N HIS A 291 9.32 -5.50 5.57
CA HIS A 291 10.23 -5.03 6.61
C HIS A 291 10.48 -6.10 7.70
N GLU A 292 9.42 -6.74 8.21
CA GLU A 292 9.53 -7.81 9.20
C GLU A 292 10.23 -9.06 8.63
N LEU A 293 9.93 -9.44 7.39
CA LEU A 293 10.62 -10.56 6.73
C LEU A 293 12.11 -10.26 6.56
N TYR A 294 12.47 -9.04 6.18
CA TYR A 294 13.87 -8.67 6.11
C TYR A 294 14.55 -8.76 7.47
N ARG A 295 13.98 -8.14 8.50
CA ARG A 295 14.57 -8.10 9.85
C ARG A 295 14.72 -9.47 10.51
N HIS A 296 13.78 -10.38 10.28
CA HIS A 296 13.68 -11.62 11.04
C HIS A 296 13.96 -12.89 10.23
N TYR A 297 13.83 -12.84 8.92
CA TYR A 297 14.00 -14.01 8.07
C TYR A 297 15.19 -13.93 7.13
N MET A 298 15.60 -12.74 6.70
CA MET A 298 16.77 -12.55 5.84
C MET A 298 18.05 -12.43 6.65
N ALA A 299 19.18 -12.91 6.08
CA ALA A 299 20.49 -12.58 6.60
C ALA A 299 20.82 -11.10 6.34
N PRO A 300 21.51 -10.37 7.25
CA PRO A 300 21.88 -8.96 7.04
C PRO A 300 22.72 -8.71 5.79
N THR A 301 23.41 -9.74 5.29
CA THR A 301 24.25 -9.73 4.07
C THR A 301 23.47 -10.14 2.82
N ALA A 302 22.16 -10.26 2.90
CA ALA A 302 21.30 -10.67 1.81
C ALA A 302 20.30 -9.55 1.46
N GLU A 303 19.92 -9.50 0.20
CA GLU A 303 18.79 -8.73 -0.29
C GLU A 303 17.86 -9.65 -1.10
N GLY A 304 16.64 -9.24 -1.35
CA GLY A 304 15.72 -10.10 -2.08
C GLY A 304 14.43 -9.41 -2.50
N THR A 305 13.52 -10.22 -3.01
CA THR A 305 12.15 -9.78 -3.32
C THR A 305 11.14 -10.68 -2.64
N PHE A 306 10.09 -10.07 -2.11
CA PHE A 306 8.93 -10.74 -1.57
C PHE A 306 7.76 -10.62 -2.53
N ARG A 307 7.12 -11.75 -2.85
CA ARG A 307 6.01 -11.81 -3.82
C ARG A 307 4.86 -12.67 -3.31
N ILE A 308 3.67 -12.34 -3.78
CA ILE A 308 2.50 -13.21 -3.70
C ILE A 308 2.04 -13.50 -5.12
N ALA A 309 2.01 -14.79 -5.48
CA ALA A 309 1.55 -15.24 -6.79
C ALA A 309 0.26 -16.05 -6.70
N ARG A 310 -0.61 -15.86 -7.70
CA ARG A 310 -1.82 -16.66 -7.90
C ARG A 310 -1.66 -17.57 -9.11
N PHE A 311 -2.10 -18.81 -8.96
CA PHE A 311 -2.04 -19.83 -10.01
C PHE A 311 -3.46 -20.25 -10.43
N PRO A 312 -3.65 -20.68 -11.70
CA PRO A 312 -4.96 -21.09 -12.20
C PRO A 312 -5.47 -22.38 -11.51
N ASN A 313 -4.55 -23.24 -11.07
CA ASN A 313 -4.83 -24.47 -10.33
C ASN A 313 -3.64 -24.88 -9.47
N ASN A 314 -3.85 -25.86 -8.58
CA ASN A 314 -2.84 -26.34 -7.64
C ASN A 314 -1.66 -27.04 -8.34
N ASP A 315 -1.89 -27.74 -9.47
CA ASP A 315 -0.81 -28.39 -10.22
C ASP A 315 0.16 -27.39 -10.82
N ALA A 316 -0.34 -26.27 -11.35
CA ALA A 316 0.50 -25.19 -11.85
C ALA A 316 1.34 -24.57 -10.72
N LEU A 317 0.74 -24.38 -9.54
CA LEU A 317 1.46 -23.89 -8.36
C LEU A 317 2.55 -24.88 -7.92
N ARG A 318 2.25 -26.18 -7.84
CA ARG A 318 3.23 -27.21 -7.45
C ARG A 318 4.37 -27.32 -8.45
N ARG A 319 4.09 -27.26 -9.76
CA ARG A 319 5.16 -27.21 -10.78
C ARG A 319 6.06 -26.00 -10.58
N PHE A 320 5.48 -24.81 -10.47
CA PHE A 320 6.25 -23.59 -10.17
C PHE A 320 7.13 -23.76 -8.91
N HIS A 321 6.55 -24.24 -7.81
CA HIS A 321 7.31 -24.46 -6.58
C HIS A 321 8.48 -25.42 -6.76
N SER A 322 8.27 -26.55 -7.45
CA SER A 322 9.33 -27.54 -7.72
C SER A 322 10.43 -26.94 -8.58
N GLU A 323 10.06 -26.27 -9.68
CA GLU A 323 11.00 -25.59 -10.58
C GLU A 323 11.84 -24.52 -9.85
N GLN A 324 11.18 -23.69 -9.03
CA GLN A 324 11.90 -22.63 -8.27
C GLN A 324 12.83 -23.25 -7.23
N THR A 325 12.44 -24.33 -6.57
CA THR A 325 13.28 -25.01 -5.57
C THR A 325 14.51 -25.66 -6.21
N GLU A 326 14.38 -26.17 -7.42
CA GLU A 326 15.48 -26.79 -8.17
C GLU A 326 16.44 -25.73 -8.74
N LEU A 327 15.90 -24.66 -9.35
CA LEU A 327 16.68 -23.61 -9.99
C LEU A 327 17.40 -22.69 -8.99
N TYR A 328 16.77 -22.45 -7.84
CA TYR A 328 17.23 -21.51 -6.81
C TYR A 328 17.19 -22.15 -5.43
N PRO A 329 18.05 -23.15 -5.16
CA PRO A 329 18.06 -23.83 -3.87
C PRO A 329 18.32 -22.84 -2.72
N ALA A 330 17.50 -22.92 -1.67
CA ALA A 330 17.62 -22.02 -0.54
C ALA A 330 18.90 -22.32 0.28
N MET A 331 19.66 -21.28 0.57
CA MET A 331 20.82 -21.32 1.43
C MET A 331 20.57 -20.49 2.70
N PHE A 332 20.81 -21.10 3.85
CA PHE A 332 20.62 -20.48 5.15
C PHE A 332 21.94 -20.36 5.92
N ASN A 333 22.02 -19.30 6.73
CA ASN A 333 23.02 -19.18 7.80
C ASN A 333 22.25 -19.17 9.15
N GLY A 334 22.29 -20.30 9.86
CA GLY A 334 21.35 -20.57 10.94
C GLY A 334 19.93 -20.63 10.43
N ASP A 335 19.05 -19.78 10.97
CA ASP A 335 17.64 -19.62 10.58
C ASP A 335 17.40 -18.49 9.55
N ARG A 336 18.46 -17.83 9.07
CA ARG A 336 18.39 -16.68 8.18
C ARG A 336 18.68 -17.07 6.73
N LEU A 337 17.77 -16.70 5.81
CA LEU A 337 17.92 -16.93 4.38
C LEU A 337 19.00 -16.00 3.81
N VAL A 338 19.99 -16.58 3.14
CA VAL A 338 21.10 -15.87 2.50
C VAL A 338 20.90 -15.76 1.00
N GLU A 339 20.42 -16.83 0.36
CA GLU A 339 20.31 -16.92 -1.09
C GLU A 339 19.26 -17.96 -1.47
N GLY A 340 18.64 -17.81 -2.65
CA GLY A 340 17.75 -18.78 -3.26
C GLY A 340 16.27 -18.49 -3.01
N TYR A 341 15.43 -19.46 -3.36
CA TYR A 341 13.99 -19.39 -3.26
C TYR A 341 13.49 -19.99 -1.96
N SER A 342 12.64 -19.28 -1.25
CA SER A 342 11.97 -19.80 -0.05
C SER A 342 10.48 -19.50 -0.08
N LYS A 343 9.64 -20.55 0.03
CA LYS A 343 8.21 -20.38 0.22
C LYS A 343 7.90 -20.00 1.67
N LEU A 344 6.94 -19.11 1.86
CA LEU A 344 6.52 -18.61 3.18
C LEU A 344 5.18 -19.20 3.63
N THR A 345 4.40 -19.74 2.69
CA THR A 345 3.07 -20.30 2.98
C THR A 345 3.02 -21.76 2.57
N PRO A 346 2.25 -22.61 3.29
CA PRO A 346 2.12 -24.03 2.94
C PRO A 346 1.38 -24.21 1.63
N ILE A 347 1.64 -25.35 0.99
CA ILE A 347 0.95 -25.79 -0.23
C ILE A 347 0.13 -27.02 0.12
N THR A 348 -1.17 -26.83 0.27
CA THR A 348 -2.18 -27.89 0.44
C THR A 348 -2.78 -28.27 -0.90
N HIS A 349 -3.80 -29.14 -0.92
CA HIS A 349 -4.49 -29.54 -2.15
C HIS A 349 -5.34 -28.43 -2.77
N ASP A 350 -5.79 -27.44 -1.97
CA ASP A 350 -6.68 -26.35 -2.41
C ASP A 350 -5.95 -25.02 -2.61
N THR A 351 -4.63 -24.98 -2.33
CA THR A 351 -3.85 -23.75 -2.41
C THR A 351 -3.75 -23.25 -3.84
N LEU A 352 -4.11 -22.00 -4.06
CA LEU A 352 -3.99 -21.27 -5.33
C LEU A 352 -3.06 -20.06 -5.25
N HIS A 353 -2.71 -19.61 -4.04
CA HIS A 353 -1.81 -18.47 -3.80
C HIS A 353 -0.63 -18.92 -2.97
N ILE A 354 0.53 -18.45 -3.32
CA ILE A 354 1.76 -18.68 -2.57
C ILE A 354 2.48 -17.37 -2.31
N ALA A 355 2.95 -17.21 -1.08
CA ALA A 355 3.89 -16.17 -0.71
C ALA A 355 5.30 -16.75 -0.70
N PHE A 356 6.27 -16.04 -1.27
CA PHE A 356 7.65 -16.52 -1.37
C PHE A 356 8.66 -15.39 -1.44
N ILE A 357 9.91 -15.74 -1.17
CA ILE A 357 11.08 -14.88 -1.29
C ILE A 357 12.02 -15.45 -2.34
N HIS A 358 12.61 -14.57 -3.14
CA HIS A 358 13.87 -14.81 -3.84
C HIS A 358 14.95 -13.94 -3.20
N ALA A 359 15.98 -14.58 -2.65
CA ALA A 359 17.09 -13.93 -2.00
C ALA A 359 18.37 -14.06 -2.84
N LYS A 360 19.23 -13.06 -2.74
CA LYS A 360 20.61 -13.08 -3.27
C LYS A 360 21.55 -12.42 -2.26
N ARG A 361 22.82 -12.80 -2.30
CA ARG A 361 23.84 -12.15 -1.47
C ARG A 361 24.01 -10.70 -1.89
N ASN A 362 24.08 -9.80 -0.93
CA ASN A 362 24.44 -8.41 -1.21
C ASN A 362 25.96 -8.35 -1.49
N ARG A 363 26.34 -7.89 -2.70
CA ARG A 363 27.74 -7.83 -3.13
C ARG A 363 28.51 -6.62 -2.58
N SER A 364 27.82 -5.72 -1.88
CA SER A 364 28.42 -4.50 -1.34
C SER A 364 29.11 -4.68 0.04
N THR A 365 29.13 -5.90 0.57
CA THR A 365 29.73 -6.20 1.91
C THR A 365 31.05 -6.98 1.85
N ASP A 366 31.68 -7.12 0.65
CA ASP A 366 33.05 -7.69 0.50
C ASP A 366 34.12 -6.61 0.39
#